data_24e0fad66c34d2f8999e34f231455baf
#
_entry.id   24e0fad66c34d2f8999e34f231455baf
#
_cell.length_a   1.000
_cell.length_b   1.000
_cell.length_c   1.000
_cell.angle_alpha   90.00
_cell.angle_beta   90.00
_cell.angle_gamma   90.00
#
_symmetry.space_group_name_H-M   'P 1'
#
loop_
_entity.id
_entity.type
_entity.pdbx_description
1 polymer ?
#
loop_
_entity_poly.entity_id
_entity_poly.type
_entity_poly.pdbx_seq_one_letter_code
_entity_poly.pdbx_strand_id
1 'polypeptide(L)'
;AQEKTAAANITVVASHIRNTQIFAPLNGVIAKKWVSLGDVVQPGQAIFTIYDPDDVWVVANFEETKIRNIHENADVDISVDAYSDKVFKGHVDHIGAAAASQFSLIPPNNAAGNFTKVTQRVPVKIMVDPPENSLVILRPGMSVEVRVKVE
;
A
#
# COMPACT_ATOMS: atom_id res chain seq x y z
N ALA A 1 40.78 -10.33 32.14
CA ALA A 1 40.50 -10.83 30.79
C ALA A 1 39.27 -11.77 30.80
N GLN A 2 39.21 -12.74 31.67
CA GLN A 2 38.13 -13.76 31.73
C GLN A 2 36.74 -13.17 32.02
N GLU A 3 36.62 -12.20 32.92
CA GLU A 3 35.34 -11.53 33.22
C GLU A 3 34.76 -10.79 31.99
N LYS A 4 35.62 -10.10 31.24
CA LYS A 4 35.19 -9.41 29.99
C LYS A 4 34.71 -10.39 28.95
N THR A 5 35.35 -11.53 28.82
CA THR A 5 34.94 -12.59 27.90
C THR A 5 33.61 -13.22 28.33
N ALA A 6 33.42 -13.47 29.61
CA ALA A 6 32.17 -13.98 30.14
C ALA A 6 31.00 -12.99 29.95
N ALA A 7 31.21 -11.70 30.18
CA ALA A 7 30.21 -10.66 29.94
C ALA A 7 29.85 -10.54 28.46
N ALA A 8 30.85 -10.62 27.56
CA ALA A 8 30.59 -10.63 26.12
C ALA A 8 29.75 -11.83 25.68
N ASN A 9 30.05 -13.02 26.18
CA ASN A 9 29.27 -14.22 25.87
C ASN A 9 27.82 -14.12 26.37
N ILE A 10 27.58 -13.55 27.55
CA ILE A 10 26.22 -13.29 28.05
C ILE A 10 25.47 -12.36 27.10
N THR A 11 26.10 -11.30 26.61
CA THR A 11 25.50 -10.34 25.67
C THR A 11 25.10 -11.03 24.38
N VAL A 12 25.95 -11.90 23.83
CA VAL A 12 25.65 -12.67 22.62
C VAL A 12 24.44 -13.58 22.83
N VAL A 13 24.43 -14.36 23.92
CA VAL A 13 23.31 -15.26 24.24
C VAL A 13 22.02 -14.48 24.47
N ALA A 14 22.07 -13.36 25.20
CA ALA A 14 20.91 -12.47 25.37
C ALA A 14 20.38 -11.92 24.05
N SER A 15 21.25 -11.61 23.10
CA SER A 15 20.87 -11.19 21.76
C SER A 15 20.18 -12.33 20.98
N HIS A 16 20.68 -13.55 21.07
CA HIS A 16 20.03 -14.72 20.47
C HIS A 16 18.63 -14.94 21.04
N ILE A 17 18.46 -14.87 22.37
CA ILE A 17 17.14 -15.00 23.01
C ILE A 17 16.18 -13.90 22.51
N ARG A 18 16.64 -12.65 22.42
CA ARG A 18 15.82 -11.55 21.91
C ARG A 18 15.35 -11.81 20.48
N ASN A 19 16.20 -12.38 19.64
CA ASN A 19 15.88 -12.71 18.26
C ASN A 19 14.90 -13.88 18.10
N THR A 20 14.60 -14.62 19.19
CA THR A 20 13.55 -15.65 19.16
C THR A 20 12.13 -15.07 19.30
N GLN A 21 12.02 -13.79 19.64
CA GLN A 21 10.74 -13.10 19.80
C GLN A 21 10.58 -12.06 18.70
N ILE A 22 9.47 -12.16 17.97
CA ILE A 22 9.12 -11.24 16.91
C ILE A 22 7.94 -10.40 17.36
N PHE A 23 8.15 -9.08 17.40
CA PHE A 23 7.13 -8.12 17.80
C PHE A 23 6.53 -7.44 16.58
N ALA A 24 5.23 -7.11 16.67
CA ALA A 24 4.58 -6.30 15.65
C ALA A 24 5.19 -4.88 15.64
N PRO A 25 5.61 -4.35 14.48
CA PRO A 25 6.20 -3.02 14.38
C PRO A 25 5.18 -1.89 14.51
N LEU A 26 3.89 -2.20 14.33
CA LEU A 26 2.78 -1.25 14.38
C LEU A 26 1.54 -1.91 14.97
N ASN A 27 0.59 -1.10 15.41
CA ASN A 27 -0.76 -1.55 15.72
C ASN A 27 -1.52 -1.75 14.42
N GLY A 28 -2.17 -2.90 14.25
CA GLY A 28 -2.85 -3.17 13.00
C GLY A 28 -3.49 -4.54 12.94
N VAL A 29 -3.99 -4.88 11.77
CA VAL A 29 -4.67 -6.15 11.49
C VAL A 29 -3.77 -7.04 10.63
N ILE A 30 -3.70 -8.32 10.98
CA ILE A 30 -2.97 -9.30 10.19
C ILE A 30 -3.80 -9.62 8.93
N ALA A 31 -3.29 -9.20 7.77
CA ALA A 31 -3.90 -9.51 6.49
C ALA A 31 -3.60 -10.95 6.04
N LYS A 32 -2.37 -11.42 6.28
CA LYS A 32 -1.93 -12.75 5.86
C LYS A 32 -0.87 -13.31 6.80
N LYS A 33 -1.02 -14.59 7.11
CA LYS A 33 -0.01 -15.43 7.75
C LYS A 33 0.68 -16.27 6.67
N TRP A 34 2.00 -16.18 6.58
CA TRP A 34 2.78 -16.88 5.54
C TRP A 34 3.38 -18.20 6.03
N VAL A 35 3.52 -18.35 7.35
CA VAL A 35 4.16 -19.50 7.98
C VAL A 35 3.24 -20.12 9.02
N SER A 36 3.40 -21.41 9.27
CA SER A 36 2.62 -22.16 10.25
C SER A 36 3.49 -22.59 11.42
N LEU A 37 2.86 -23.03 12.49
CA LEU A 37 3.58 -23.57 13.64
C LEU A 37 4.34 -24.84 13.21
N GLY A 38 5.62 -24.88 13.51
CA GLY A 38 6.53 -25.95 13.13
C GLY A 38 7.34 -25.68 11.86
N ASP A 39 7.04 -24.61 11.12
CA ASP A 39 7.82 -24.23 9.95
C ASP A 39 9.21 -23.68 10.36
N VAL A 40 10.19 -23.98 9.55
CA VAL A 40 11.53 -23.40 9.65
C VAL A 40 11.57 -22.12 8.83
N VAL A 41 11.90 -21.01 9.48
CA VAL A 41 11.99 -19.70 8.83
C VAL A 41 13.43 -19.28 8.58
N GLN A 42 13.66 -18.60 7.48
CA GLN A 42 14.97 -18.06 7.12
C GLN A 42 15.03 -16.54 7.39
N PRO A 43 16.21 -15.97 7.63
CA PRO A 43 16.38 -14.53 7.73
C PRO A 43 15.83 -13.83 6.47
N GLY A 44 15.00 -12.81 6.66
CA GLY A 44 14.35 -12.08 5.55
C GLY A 44 13.06 -12.71 5.03
N GLN A 45 12.64 -13.85 5.54
CA GLN A 45 11.37 -14.46 5.16
C GLN A 45 10.19 -13.74 5.82
N ALA A 46 9.14 -13.46 5.02
CA ALA A 46 7.91 -12.88 5.54
C ALA A 46 7.16 -13.89 6.42
N ILE A 47 6.75 -13.47 7.60
CA ILE A 47 5.98 -14.28 8.57
C ILE A 47 4.52 -13.84 8.57
N PHE A 48 4.28 -12.54 8.70
CA PHE A 48 2.96 -11.92 8.67
C PHE A 48 2.97 -10.69 7.77
N THR A 49 1.84 -10.44 7.14
CA THR A 49 1.54 -9.13 6.53
C THR A 49 0.55 -8.42 7.45
N ILE A 50 0.95 -7.23 7.92
CA ILE A 50 0.12 -6.40 8.80
C ILE A 50 -0.18 -5.10 8.07
N TYR A 51 -1.40 -4.59 8.20
CA TYR A 51 -1.76 -3.27 7.70
C TYR A 51 -2.46 -2.48 8.82
N ASP A 52 -2.33 -1.17 8.75
CA ASP A 52 -3.04 -0.23 9.59
C ASP A 52 -4.40 0.07 8.95
N PRO A 53 -5.53 -0.21 9.61
CA PRO A 53 -6.84 0.09 9.07
C PRO A 53 -7.15 1.59 9.02
N ASP A 54 -6.42 2.41 9.78
CA ASP A 54 -6.60 3.86 9.84
C ASP A 54 -5.73 4.60 8.80
N ASP A 55 -4.75 3.92 8.21
CA ASP A 55 -3.86 4.46 7.17
C ASP A 55 -4.11 3.74 5.83
N VAL A 56 -5.26 3.97 5.24
CA VAL A 56 -5.63 3.42 3.93
C VAL A 56 -5.72 4.51 2.88
N TRP A 57 -5.22 4.19 1.69
CA TRP A 57 -5.28 5.08 0.53
C TRP A 57 -5.76 4.34 -0.70
N VAL A 58 -6.25 5.09 -1.67
CA VAL A 58 -6.65 4.59 -2.98
C VAL A 58 -5.62 5.04 -4.02
N VAL A 59 -5.22 4.14 -4.90
CA VAL A 59 -4.44 4.48 -6.09
C VAL A 59 -5.37 4.38 -7.30
N ALA A 60 -5.75 5.53 -7.86
CA ALA A 60 -6.59 5.61 -9.02
C ALA A 60 -5.76 5.96 -10.28
N ASN A 61 -5.98 5.24 -11.36
CA ASN A 61 -5.27 5.45 -12.63
C ASN A 61 -6.13 6.29 -13.57
N PHE A 62 -5.83 7.59 -13.66
CA PHE A 62 -6.53 8.51 -14.56
C PHE A 62 -5.85 8.59 -15.92
N GLU A 63 -6.64 8.85 -16.97
CA GLU A 63 -6.11 9.18 -18.29
C GLU A 63 -5.34 10.50 -18.24
N GLU A 64 -4.18 10.57 -18.89
CA GLU A 64 -3.32 11.75 -18.94
C GLU A 64 -4.09 13.01 -19.36
N THR A 65 -5.07 12.87 -20.25
CA THR A 65 -5.91 13.97 -20.72
C THR A 65 -6.79 14.61 -19.65
N LYS A 66 -7.10 13.84 -18.58
CA LYS A 66 -7.95 14.28 -17.46
C LYS A 66 -7.16 14.86 -16.29
N ILE A 67 -5.86 14.57 -16.21
CA ILE A 67 -5.00 15.02 -15.11
C ILE A 67 -4.92 16.54 -15.01
N ARG A 68 -5.00 17.25 -16.12
CA ARG A 68 -4.88 18.71 -16.14
C ARG A 68 -5.84 19.43 -15.17
N ASN A 69 -7.00 18.86 -14.94
CA ASN A 69 -8.05 19.43 -14.11
C ASN A 69 -8.04 18.88 -12.68
N ILE A 70 -7.09 18.00 -12.35
CA ILE A 70 -6.94 17.43 -10.99
C ILE A 70 -5.83 18.18 -10.29
N HIS A 71 -6.11 18.67 -9.08
CA HIS A 71 -5.15 19.37 -8.24
C HIS A 71 -4.96 18.60 -6.93
N GLU A 72 -3.79 18.77 -6.31
CA GLU A 72 -3.55 18.28 -4.95
C GLU A 72 -4.55 18.93 -3.98
N ASN A 73 -5.00 18.16 -3.00
CA ASN A 73 -6.07 18.50 -2.06
C ASN A 73 -7.49 18.65 -2.69
N ALA A 74 -7.69 18.27 -3.95
CA ALA A 74 -9.04 18.23 -4.52
C ALA A 74 -9.90 17.18 -3.81
N ASP A 75 -11.15 17.52 -3.53
CA ASP A 75 -12.13 16.62 -2.91
C ASP A 75 -12.45 15.44 -3.82
N VAL A 76 -12.55 14.26 -3.23
CA VAL A 76 -12.85 13.01 -3.94
C VAL A 76 -13.98 12.27 -3.26
N ASP A 77 -14.96 11.86 -4.05
CA ASP A 77 -16.00 10.91 -3.64
C ASP A 77 -15.55 9.50 -4.05
N ILE A 78 -15.52 8.59 -3.06
CA ILE A 78 -15.04 7.21 -3.23
C ILE A 78 -16.20 6.27 -2.97
N SER A 79 -16.58 5.49 -3.97
CA SER A 79 -17.55 4.41 -3.86
C SER A 79 -16.81 3.08 -3.81
N VAL A 80 -17.11 2.26 -2.81
CA VAL A 80 -16.49 0.95 -2.63
C VAL A 80 -17.51 -0.13 -2.98
N ASP A 81 -17.16 -1.06 -3.86
CA ASP A 81 -18.10 -2.09 -4.34
C ASP A 81 -18.69 -2.94 -3.21
N ALA A 82 -17.90 -3.17 -2.15
CA ALA A 82 -18.37 -3.90 -0.97
C ALA A 82 -19.39 -3.12 -0.13
N TYR A 83 -19.54 -1.81 -0.33
CA TYR A 83 -20.42 -0.91 0.42
C TYR A 83 -21.10 0.06 -0.55
N SER A 84 -21.90 -0.49 -1.46
CA SER A 84 -22.53 0.23 -2.58
C SER A 84 -23.50 1.35 -2.17
N ASP A 85 -23.97 1.31 -0.94
CA ASP A 85 -24.88 2.30 -0.34
C ASP A 85 -24.16 3.45 0.38
N LYS A 86 -22.81 3.42 0.40
CA LYS A 86 -21.98 4.40 1.11
C LYS A 86 -20.96 5.07 0.19
N VAL A 87 -20.85 6.38 0.35
CA VAL A 87 -19.83 7.19 -0.31
C VAL A 87 -18.85 7.66 0.76
N PHE A 88 -17.59 7.33 0.58
CA PHE A 88 -16.50 7.80 1.42
C PHE A 88 -15.95 9.09 0.83
N LYS A 89 -15.46 9.94 1.69
CA LYS A 89 -14.75 11.17 1.31
C LYS A 89 -13.26 10.94 1.35
N GLY A 90 -12.55 11.71 0.57
CA GLY A 90 -11.11 11.73 0.57
C GLY A 90 -10.60 12.94 -0.19
N HIS A 91 -9.30 13.07 -0.24
CA HIS A 91 -8.64 14.14 -0.98
C HIS A 91 -7.44 13.59 -1.75
N VAL A 92 -7.10 14.28 -2.84
CA VAL A 92 -5.91 13.96 -3.64
C VAL A 92 -4.67 14.32 -2.82
N ASP A 93 -3.86 13.31 -2.48
CA ASP A 93 -2.59 13.48 -1.78
C ASP A 93 -1.47 13.83 -2.78
N HIS A 94 -1.31 12.99 -3.81
CA HIS A 94 -0.22 13.16 -4.76
C HIS A 94 -0.59 12.65 -6.15
N ILE A 95 -0.15 13.39 -7.16
CA ILE A 95 -0.28 13.01 -8.57
C ILE A 95 1.07 12.46 -9.04
N GLY A 96 1.08 11.21 -9.52
CA GLY A 96 2.30 10.57 -9.99
C GLY A 96 2.99 11.37 -11.10
N ALA A 97 4.30 11.56 -10.97
CA ALA A 97 5.10 12.36 -11.90
C ALA A 97 5.26 11.72 -13.29
N ALA A 98 4.92 10.43 -13.45
CA ALA A 98 5.06 9.71 -14.70
C ALA A 98 3.96 8.67 -14.90
N ALA A 99 3.63 8.38 -16.16
CA ALA A 99 2.69 7.32 -16.49
C ALA A 99 3.24 5.94 -16.07
N ALA A 100 2.37 5.09 -15.54
CA ALA A 100 2.74 3.75 -15.06
C ALA A 100 3.43 2.88 -16.12
N SER A 101 3.16 3.12 -17.40
CA SER A 101 3.80 2.43 -18.53
C SER A 101 5.30 2.67 -18.66
N GLN A 102 5.83 3.77 -18.12
CA GLN A 102 7.27 4.08 -18.17
C GLN A 102 8.11 3.19 -17.25
N PHE A 103 7.47 2.61 -16.23
CA PHE A 103 8.12 1.71 -15.27
C PHE A 103 7.76 0.24 -15.49
N SER A 104 7.05 -0.07 -16.59
CA SER A 104 6.74 -1.46 -16.95
C SER A 104 7.98 -2.20 -17.40
N LEU A 105 8.22 -3.38 -16.85
CA LEU A 105 9.31 -4.28 -17.26
C LEU A 105 9.14 -4.77 -18.71
N ILE A 106 7.95 -4.68 -19.27
CA ILE A 106 7.63 -5.02 -20.66
C ILE A 106 7.04 -3.78 -21.29
N PRO A 107 7.84 -2.94 -21.98
CA PRO A 107 7.31 -1.82 -22.72
C PRO A 107 6.40 -2.33 -23.83
N PRO A 108 5.29 -1.64 -24.13
CA PRO A 108 4.42 -2.00 -25.25
C PRO A 108 5.18 -1.76 -26.57
N ASN A 109 5.86 -2.80 -27.07
CA ASN A 109 6.52 -2.77 -28.37
C ASN A 109 5.47 -2.98 -29.46
N ASN A 110 5.14 -1.91 -30.16
CA ASN A 110 4.39 -1.99 -31.43
C ASN A 110 5.32 -2.46 -32.56
N ALA A 111 5.64 -3.76 -32.57
CA ALA A 111 6.47 -4.36 -33.62
C ALA A 111 5.80 -4.39 -35.02
N ALA A 112 4.54 -3.95 -35.12
CA ALA A 112 3.74 -4.04 -36.34
C ALA A 112 3.59 -2.74 -37.14
N GLY A 113 4.36 -1.68 -36.83
CA GLY A 113 4.42 -0.47 -37.67
C GLY A 113 3.17 0.44 -37.66
N ASN A 114 2.10 0.08 -36.98
CA ASN A 114 0.93 0.94 -36.81
C ASN A 114 1.07 1.80 -35.54
N PHE A 115 1.31 3.08 -35.71
CA PHE A 115 1.36 4.08 -34.65
C PHE A 115 -0.07 4.36 -34.14
N THR A 116 -0.58 3.52 -33.25
CA THR A 116 -1.78 3.86 -32.47
C THR A 116 -1.37 4.62 -31.22
N LYS A 117 -1.84 5.87 -31.09
CA LYS A 117 -1.65 6.66 -29.88
C LYS A 117 -2.38 5.97 -28.72
N VAL A 118 -1.64 5.32 -27.83
CA VAL A 118 -2.18 4.71 -26.61
C VAL A 118 -2.25 5.80 -25.54
N THR A 119 -3.44 6.07 -25.03
CA THR A 119 -3.64 7.01 -23.91
C THR A 119 -2.94 6.46 -22.66
N GLN A 120 -2.00 7.22 -22.15
CA GLN A 120 -1.25 6.86 -20.94
C GLN A 120 -2.12 7.08 -19.70
N ARG A 121 -1.87 6.30 -18.65
CA ARG A 121 -2.54 6.44 -17.36
C ARG A 121 -1.54 6.87 -16.29
N VAL A 122 -1.93 7.88 -15.54
CA VAL A 122 -1.13 8.43 -14.45
C VAL A 122 -1.75 8.01 -13.11
N PRO A 123 -0.98 7.42 -12.20
CA PRO A 123 -1.48 7.05 -10.89
C PRO A 123 -1.65 8.30 -10.02
N VAL A 124 -2.79 8.40 -9.38
CA VAL A 124 -3.11 9.44 -8.39
C VAL A 124 -3.35 8.77 -7.05
N LYS A 125 -2.61 9.19 -6.03
CA LYS A 125 -2.80 8.73 -4.66
C LYS A 125 -3.85 9.60 -3.99
N ILE A 126 -4.85 8.96 -3.42
CA ILE A 126 -5.98 9.59 -2.76
C ILE A 126 -6.03 9.08 -1.32
N MET A 127 -5.93 9.97 -0.35
CA MET A 127 -6.13 9.63 1.05
C MET A 127 -7.61 9.55 1.33
N VAL A 128 -8.01 8.53 2.07
CA VAL A 128 -9.39 8.34 2.50
C VAL A 128 -9.56 9.00 3.85
N ASP A 129 -10.54 9.89 3.97
CA ASP A 129 -10.85 10.50 5.25
C ASP A 129 -11.49 9.46 6.19
N PRO A 130 -11.20 9.52 7.49
CA PRO A 130 -11.78 8.58 8.44
C PRO A 130 -13.31 8.57 8.32
N PRO A 131 -13.94 7.41 8.15
CA PRO A 131 -15.38 7.33 8.04
C PRO A 131 -16.03 7.81 9.37
N GLU A 132 -17.04 8.64 9.27
CA GLU A 132 -17.81 9.13 10.44
C GLU A 132 -18.40 7.96 11.27
N ASN A 133 -18.50 6.78 10.68
CA ASN A 133 -19.07 5.61 11.31
C ASN A 133 -18.01 4.49 11.40
N SER A 134 -17.51 4.25 12.61
CA SER A 134 -16.44 3.30 12.94
C SER A 134 -16.73 1.82 12.59
N LEU A 135 -17.91 1.51 12.08
CA LEU A 135 -18.33 0.15 11.75
C LEU A 135 -17.86 -0.31 10.36
N VAL A 136 -17.29 0.57 9.56
CA VAL A 136 -16.85 0.23 8.20
C VAL A 136 -15.33 0.14 8.16
N ILE A 137 -14.83 -1.06 7.92
CA ILE A 137 -13.40 -1.32 7.79
C ILE A 137 -13.07 -1.45 6.30
N LEU A 138 -12.32 -0.50 5.78
CA LEU A 138 -11.73 -0.61 4.45
C LEU A 138 -10.54 -1.56 4.49
N ARG A 139 -10.46 -2.45 3.52
CA ARG A 139 -9.39 -3.45 3.44
C ARG A 139 -8.59 -3.27 2.17
N PRO A 140 -7.26 -3.44 2.22
CA PRO A 140 -6.44 -3.47 1.02
C PRO A 140 -6.94 -4.51 0.01
N GLY A 141 -6.96 -4.12 -1.28
CA GLY A 141 -7.41 -5.00 -2.37
C GLY A 141 -8.89 -4.90 -2.71
N MET A 142 -9.66 -4.03 -2.06
CA MET A 142 -11.04 -3.73 -2.46
C MET A 142 -11.07 -2.94 -3.76
N SER A 143 -12.07 -3.22 -4.61
CA SER A 143 -12.36 -2.43 -5.81
C SER A 143 -13.12 -1.17 -5.43
N VAL A 144 -12.70 -0.05 -6.02
CA VAL A 144 -13.28 1.26 -5.74
C VAL A 144 -13.46 2.06 -7.03
N GLU A 145 -14.51 2.86 -7.09
CA GLU A 145 -14.71 3.89 -8.09
C GLU A 145 -14.50 5.27 -7.45
N VAL A 146 -13.73 6.13 -8.10
CA VAL A 146 -13.42 7.46 -7.59
C VAL A 146 -13.95 8.54 -8.53
N ARG A 147 -14.49 9.60 -7.95
CA ARG A 147 -14.96 10.81 -8.64
C ARG A 147 -14.30 12.02 -8.02
N VAL A 148 -13.36 12.61 -8.74
CA VAL A 148 -12.68 13.83 -8.32
C VAL A 148 -13.55 15.03 -8.69
N LYS A 149 -13.77 15.93 -7.73
CA LYS A 149 -14.41 17.21 -7.99
C LYS A 149 -13.38 18.14 -8.62
N VAL A 150 -13.61 18.50 -9.86
CA VAL A 150 -12.79 19.48 -10.59
C VAL A 150 -13.55 20.79 -10.65
N GLU A 151 -12.86 21.90 -10.33
CA GLU A 151 -13.38 23.25 -10.50
C GLU A 151 -13.16 23.74 -11.94
#